data_33f2daaa2221c5c0206ef80a77ab8f0b
#
_entry.id   33f2daaa2221c5c0206ef80a77ab8f0b
#
_cell.length_a   1.000
_cell.length_b   1.000
_cell.length_c   1.000
_cell.angle_alpha   90.00
_cell.angle_beta   90.00
_cell.angle_gamma   90.00
#
_symmetry.space_group_name_H-M   'P 1'
#
loop_
_entity.id
_entity.type
_entity.pdbx_description
1 polymer ?
#
loop_
_entity_poly.entity_id
_entity_poly.type
_entity_poly.pdbx_seq_one_letter_code
_entity_poly.pdbx_strand_id
1 'polypeptide(L)'
;MPTLLPSSEQPQIDTGRIHELADALLPVSNTIRPDSVLDNPYLNSCLAELIEILHELHPADIAAVLESLPLQSRLLVWKLVEPESDGTILLEVSDAVRESLIENMERQEILAAVEDMDVDDLAELADDLPRQVVAEALQSLGEEERAQVQA
;
A
#
# COMPACT_ATOMS: atom_id res chain seq x y z
N MET A 1 -34.32 13.12 -14.74
CA MET A 1 -33.86 12.90 -14.57
C MET A 1 -33.00 12.39 -14.25
N PRO A 2 -33.03 12.29 -14.18
CA PRO A 2 -32.32 11.79 -13.69
C PRO A 2 -31.29 11.03 -13.79
N THR A 3 -30.93 10.78 -14.25
CA THR A 3 -29.99 10.32 -14.50
C THR A 3 -28.72 10.24 -13.85
N LEU A 4 -28.54 10.62 -13.21
CA LEU A 4 -27.56 10.71 -12.33
C LEU A 4 -27.07 9.52 -11.71
N LEU A 5 -27.72 8.54 -11.86
CA LEU A 5 -27.62 7.40 -11.09
C LEU A 5 -26.42 6.56 -11.25
N PRO A 6 -25.74 6.47 -12.37
CA PRO A 6 -24.55 5.64 -12.48
C PRO A 6 -23.45 5.99 -11.53
N SER A 7 -23.32 7.26 -11.20
CA SER A 7 -22.25 7.64 -10.30
C SER A 7 -22.54 7.23 -8.88
N SER A 8 -23.80 7.04 -8.52
CA SER A 8 -24.13 6.63 -7.17
C SER A 8 -23.92 5.15 -6.93
N GLU A 9 -23.76 4.37 -7.97
CA GLU A 9 -23.54 2.94 -7.83
C GLU A 9 -22.10 2.57 -7.57
N GLN A 10 -21.17 3.47 -7.84
CA GLN A 10 -19.78 3.24 -7.59
C GLN A 10 -19.42 3.79 -6.21
N PRO A 11 -18.74 2.98 -5.38
CA PRO A 11 -18.29 3.52 -4.11
C PRO A 11 -17.33 4.66 -4.40
N GLN A 12 -17.68 5.83 -3.91
CA GLN A 12 -16.79 6.96 -4.03
C GLN A 12 -15.77 6.90 -2.93
N ILE A 13 -14.51 7.14 -3.28
CA ILE A 13 -13.45 7.21 -2.29
C ILE A 13 -13.67 8.49 -1.51
N ASP A 14 -13.87 8.36 -0.20
CA ASP A 14 -13.97 9.53 0.66
C ASP A 14 -12.57 9.96 1.07
N THR A 15 -11.88 10.59 0.15
CA THR A 15 -10.51 11.05 0.38
C THR A 15 -10.45 12.03 1.54
N GLY A 16 -11.45 12.92 1.65
CA GLY A 16 -11.52 13.87 2.74
C GLY A 16 -11.58 13.20 4.12
N ARG A 17 -12.36 12.11 4.21
CA ARG A 17 -12.45 11.39 5.47
C ARG A 17 -11.12 10.69 5.81
N ILE A 18 -10.47 10.12 4.81
CA ILE A 18 -9.16 9.50 5.01
C ILE A 18 -8.15 10.53 5.49
N HIS A 19 -8.14 11.72 4.91
CA HIS A 19 -7.27 12.82 5.35
C HIS A 19 -7.53 13.19 6.80
N GLU A 20 -8.80 13.34 7.18
CA GLU A 20 -9.16 13.68 8.55
C GLU A 20 -8.67 12.62 9.55
N LEU A 21 -8.89 11.35 9.23
CA LEU A 21 -8.50 10.26 10.11
C LEU A 21 -6.98 10.17 10.23
N ALA A 22 -6.27 10.32 9.12
CA ALA A 22 -4.83 10.29 9.12
C ALA A 22 -4.25 11.45 9.95
N ASP A 23 -4.81 12.65 9.77
CA ASP A 23 -4.35 13.81 10.53
C ASP A 23 -4.55 13.61 12.03
N ALA A 24 -5.66 13.03 12.44
CA ALA A 24 -5.94 12.77 13.85
C ALA A 24 -4.92 11.79 14.43
N LEU A 25 -4.45 10.85 13.64
CA LEU A 25 -3.53 9.80 14.08
C LEU A 25 -2.06 10.18 13.97
N LEU A 26 -1.72 11.26 13.26
CA LEU A 26 -0.33 11.66 13.06
C LEU A 26 0.49 11.78 14.35
N PRO A 27 -0.04 12.39 15.44
CA PRO A 27 0.75 12.52 16.66
C PRO A 27 1.24 11.21 17.25
N VAL A 28 0.53 10.11 16.98
CA VAL A 28 0.89 8.80 17.50
C VAL A 28 1.35 7.85 16.38
N SER A 29 1.63 8.39 15.19
CA SER A 29 1.92 7.58 14.01
C SER A 29 3.09 6.61 14.18
N ASN A 30 4.07 6.97 14.99
CA ASN A 30 5.25 6.12 15.20
C ASN A 30 4.93 4.85 15.98
N THR A 31 3.83 4.82 16.72
CA THR A 31 3.45 3.68 17.54
C THR A 31 2.33 2.86 16.94
N ILE A 32 1.70 3.36 15.88
CA ILE A 32 0.56 2.70 15.27
C ILE A 32 0.97 1.53 14.39
N ARG A 33 0.25 0.42 14.55
CA ARG A 33 0.33 -0.77 13.69
C ARG A 33 -1.10 -1.22 13.39
N PRO A 34 -1.31 -2.06 12.39
CA PRO A 34 -2.68 -2.49 12.04
C PRO A 34 -3.44 -3.13 13.19
N ASP A 35 -2.74 -3.78 14.11
CA ASP A 35 -3.35 -4.45 15.26
C ASP A 35 -3.30 -3.64 16.54
N SER A 36 -2.93 -2.37 16.48
CA SER A 36 -2.82 -1.53 17.66
C SER A 36 -4.17 -1.28 18.32
N VAL A 37 -4.16 -1.26 19.66
CA VAL A 37 -5.28 -0.78 20.45
C VAL A 37 -4.78 0.44 21.20
N LEU A 38 -5.40 1.57 20.95
CA LEU A 38 -4.95 2.84 21.52
C LEU A 38 -5.73 3.15 22.81
N ASP A 39 -5.02 3.75 23.78
CA ASP A 39 -5.64 4.14 25.04
C ASP A 39 -6.70 5.21 24.87
N ASN A 40 -6.50 6.12 23.92
CA ASN A 40 -7.47 7.17 23.66
C ASN A 40 -8.62 6.62 22.82
N PRO A 41 -9.86 6.59 23.36
CA PRO A 41 -11.00 6.01 22.64
C PRO A 41 -11.28 6.67 21.31
N TYR A 42 -11.11 8.00 21.21
CA TYR A 42 -11.31 8.72 19.97
C TYR A 42 -10.33 8.27 18.90
N LEU A 43 -9.04 8.23 19.26
CA LEU A 43 -8.00 7.81 18.30
C LEU A 43 -8.16 6.34 17.94
N ASN A 44 -8.56 5.51 18.88
CA ASN A 44 -8.80 4.11 18.60
C ASN A 44 -9.94 3.93 17.58
N SER A 45 -10.98 4.73 17.72
CA SER A 45 -12.09 4.78 16.77
C SER A 45 -11.63 5.23 15.39
N CYS A 46 -10.78 6.27 15.35
CA CYS A 46 -10.23 6.76 14.08
C CYS A 46 -9.39 5.68 13.38
N LEU A 47 -8.58 4.97 14.13
CA LEU A 47 -7.75 3.90 13.58
C LEU A 47 -8.62 2.79 13.00
N ALA A 48 -9.62 2.35 13.75
CA ALA A 48 -10.52 1.29 13.31
C ALA A 48 -11.28 1.69 12.04
N GLU A 49 -11.76 2.91 11.99
CA GLU A 49 -12.48 3.41 10.81
C GLU A 49 -11.57 3.48 9.60
N LEU A 50 -10.35 3.99 9.77
CA LEU A 50 -9.40 4.10 8.68
C LEU A 50 -9.05 2.73 8.09
N ILE A 51 -8.77 1.78 8.96
CA ILE A 51 -8.47 0.40 8.52
C ILE A 51 -9.65 -0.18 7.75
N GLU A 52 -10.86 0.01 8.25
CA GLU A 52 -12.06 -0.49 7.59
C GLU A 52 -12.23 0.11 6.20
N ILE A 53 -12.02 1.41 6.07
CA ILE A 53 -12.12 2.08 4.77
C ILE A 53 -11.09 1.50 3.80
N LEU A 54 -9.85 1.34 4.26
CA LEU A 54 -8.78 0.84 3.39
C LEU A 54 -9.04 -0.60 2.93
N HIS A 55 -9.63 -1.43 3.80
CA HIS A 55 -9.94 -2.81 3.43
C HIS A 55 -10.99 -2.91 2.33
N GLU A 56 -11.83 -1.91 2.18
CA GLU A 56 -12.87 -1.91 1.17
C GLU A 56 -12.42 -1.34 -0.17
N LEU A 57 -11.24 -0.73 -0.22
CA LEU A 57 -10.75 -0.12 -1.45
C LEU A 57 -9.92 -1.09 -2.27
N HIS A 58 -10.01 -0.95 -3.60
CA HIS A 58 -9.12 -1.66 -4.50
C HIS A 58 -7.71 -1.05 -4.44
N PRO A 59 -6.67 -1.82 -4.76
CA PRO A 59 -5.31 -1.28 -4.77
C PRO A 59 -5.14 -0.01 -5.61
N ALA A 60 -5.81 0.08 -6.75
CA ALA A 60 -5.74 1.29 -7.58
C ALA A 60 -6.32 2.51 -6.87
N ASP A 61 -7.37 2.32 -6.08
CA ASP A 61 -7.98 3.39 -5.30
C ASP A 61 -7.08 3.81 -4.14
N ILE A 62 -6.44 2.83 -3.50
CA ILE A 62 -5.47 3.12 -2.44
C ILE A 62 -4.29 3.90 -3.01
N ALA A 63 -3.83 3.53 -4.20
CA ALA A 63 -2.76 4.26 -4.87
C ALA A 63 -3.15 5.73 -5.08
N ALA A 64 -4.37 5.98 -5.53
CA ALA A 64 -4.86 7.35 -5.71
C ALA A 64 -4.89 8.12 -4.40
N VAL A 65 -5.30 7.48 -3.32
CA VAL A 65 -5.31 8.09 -1.99
C VAL A 65 -3.89 8.46 -1.57
N LEU A 66 -2.95 7.54 -1.73
CA LEU A 66 -1.55 7.78 -1.36
C LEU A 66 -0.95 8.96 -2.13
N GLU A 67 -1.32 9.09 -3.41
CA GLU A 67 -0.88 10.22 -4.22
C GLU A 67 -1.39 11.57 -3.70
N SER A 68 -2.56 11.56 -3.07
CA SER A 68 -3.19 12.78 -2.59
C SER A 68 -2.72 13.22 -1.21
N LEU A 69 -2.04 12.35 -0.47
CA LEU A 69 -1.65 12.62 0.91
C LEU A 69 -0.26 13.25 1.02
N PRO A 70 -0.07 14.15 2.00
CA PRO A 70 1.28 14.58 2.36
C PRO A 70 2.11 13.41 2.85
N LEU A 71 3.43 13.55 2.82
CA LEU A 71 4.35 12.45 3.11
C LEU A 71 4.04 11.72 4.44
N GLN A 72 3.86 12.44 5.52
CA GLN A 72 3.65 11.79 6.82
C GLN A 72 2.34 11.02 6.86
N SER A 73 1.29 11.59 6.32
CA SER A 73 0.00 10.91 6.24
C SER A 73 0.06 9.71 5.30
N ARG A 74 0.78 9.86 4.19
CA ARG A 74 0.99 8.78 3.24
C ARG A 74 1.65 7.58 3.91
N LEU A 75 2.71 7.82 4.66
CA LEU A 75 3.43 6.75 5.33
C LEU A 75 2.58 6.08 6.41
N LEU A 76 1.75 6.85 7.08
CA LEU A 76 0.82 6.29 8.06
C LEU A 76 -0.18 5.35 7.39
N VAL A 77 -0.80 5.81 6.33
CA VAL A 77 -1.78 4.99 5.59
C VAL A 77 -1.10 3.75 5.02
N TRP A 78 0.11 3.89 4.50
CA TRP A 78 0.87 2.77 3.95
C TRP A 78 1.08 1.65 4.96
N LYS A 79 1.34 2.00 6.22
CA LYS A 79 1.48 1.00 7.29
C LYS A 79 0.22 0.18 7.51
N LEU A 80 -0.94 0.76 7.21
CA LEU A 80 -2.23 0.14 7.49
C LEU A 80 -2.78 -0.66 6.32
N VAL A 81 -2.14 -0.55 5.15
CA VAL A 81 -2.55 -1.31 3.96
C VAL A 81 -2.20 -2.79 4.14
N GLU A 82 -3.05 -3.65 3.63
CA GLU A 82 -2.79 -5.10 3.68
C GLU A 82 -1.54 -5.44 2.86
N PRO A 83 -0.60 -6.22 3.44
CA PRO A 83 0.63 -6.56 2.73
C PRO A 83 0.41 -7.23 1.38
N GLU A 84 -0.67 -7.98 1.23
CA GLU A 84 -1.00 -8.65 -0.02
C GLU A 84 -1.21 -7.69 -1.18
N SER A 85 -1.57 -6.44 -0.87
CA SER A 85 -1.81 -5.40 -1.88
C SER A 85 -0.59 -4.56 -2.19
N ASP A 86 0.46 -4.66 -1.38
CA ASP A 86 1.62 -3.77 -1.48
C ASP A 86 2.22 -3.74 -2.89
N GLY A 87 2.45 -4.92 -3.47
CA GLY A 87 3.07 -5.00 -4.79
C GLY A 87 2.25 -4.31 -5.86
N THR A 88 0.94 -4.56 -5.88
CA THR A 88 0.05 -3.95 -6.86
C THR A 88 0.01 -2.44 -6.69
N ILE A 89 -0.04 -1.97 -5.46
CA ILE A 89 -0.07 -0.52 -5.18
C ILE A 89 1.24 0.14 -5.63
N LEU A 90 2.38 -0.50 -5.38
CA LEU A 90 3.67 0.03 -5.80
C LEU A 90 3.74 0.21 -7.32
N LEU A 91 3.09 -0.67 -8.07
CA LEU A 91 3.04 -0.57 -9.53
C LEU A 91 2.11 0.55 -10.01
N GLU A 92 1.10 0.87 -9.22
CA GLU A 92 0.09 1.86 -9.62
C GLU A 92 0.46 3.31 -9.28
N VAL A 93 1.29 3.53 -8.27
CA VAL A 93 1.64 4.90 -7.85
C VAL A 93 2.70 5.50 -8.76
N SER A 94 2.83 6.84 -8.70
CA SER A 94 3.86 7.56 -9.44
C SER A 94 5.26 7.22 -8.92
N ASP A 95 6.28 7.53 -9.70
CA ASP A 95 7.66 7.26 -9.33
C ASP A 95 8.04 7.94 -8.01
N ALA A 96 7.63 9.17 -7.81
CA ALA A 96 7.94 9.91 -6.58
C ALA A 96 7.28 9.29 -5.36
N VAL A 97 6.02 8.89 -5.48
CA VAL A 97 5.32 8.25 -4.38
C VAL A 97 5.92 6.88 -4.10
N ARG A 98 6.20 6.11 -5.15
CA ARG A 98 6.83 4.79 -5.03
C ARG A 98 8.14 4.88 -4.26
N GLU A 99 8.99 5.82 -4.63
CA GLU A 99 10.26 6.04 -3.96
C GLU A 99 10.06 6.31 -2.47
N SER A 100 9.10 7.17 -2.12
CA SER A 100 8.83 7.49 -0.73
C SER A 100 8.35 6.28 0.07
N LEU A 101 7.58 5.41 -0.55
CA LEU A 101 7.09 4.21 0.12
C LEU A 101 8.21 3.19 0.31
N ILE A 102 9.00 2.96 -0.72
CA ILE A 102 10.08 1.97 -0.68
C ILE A 102 11.17 2.38 0.31
N GLU A 103 11.51 3.66 0.38
CA GLU A 103 12.51 4.16 1.34
C GLU A 103 12.13 3.87 2.78
N ASN A 104 10.85 3.73 3.05
CA ASN A 104 10.34 3.50 4.40
C ASN A 104 9.94 2.05 4.65
N MET A 105 10.25 1.15 3.72
CA MET A 105 10.00 -0.28 3.88
C MET A 105 11.27 -1.00 4.30
N GLU A 106 11.10 -2.01 5.12
CA GLU A 106 12.21 -2.89 5.45
C GLU A 106 12.43 -3.88 4.32
N ARG A 107 13.65 -4.41 4.24
CA ARG A 107 14.02 -5.35 3.19
C ARG A 107 13.03 -6.51 3.06
N GLN A 108 12.62 -7.08 4.20
CA GLN A 108 11.69 -8.20 4.21
C GLN A 108 10.32 -7.81 3.66
N GLU A 109 9.90 -6.59 3.95
CA GLU A 109 8.64 -6.09 3.43
C GLU A 109 8.68 -5.93 1.91
N ILE A 110 9.78 -5.41 1.41
CA ILE A 110 9.97 -5.25 -0.04
C ILE A 110 10.00 -6.62 -0.72
N LEU A 111 10.74 -7.56 -0.17
CA LEU A 111 10.81 -8.91 -0.72
C LEU A 111 9.44 -9.57 -0.76
N ALA A 112 8.67 -9.43 0.32
CA ALA A 112 7.32 -9.98 0.37
C ALA A 112 6.41 -9.34 -0.68
N ALA A 113 6.57 -8.03 -0.90
CA ALA A 113 5.76 -7.32 -1.88
C ALA A 113 6.03 -7.78 -3.31
N VAL A 114 7.26 -8.14 -3.63
CA VAL A 114 7.64 -8.50 -4.99
C VAL A 114 7.67 -10.00 -5.27
N GLU A 115 7.52 -10.84 -4.24
CA GLU A 115 7.69 -12.29 -4.43
C GLU A 115 6.67 -12.92 -5.37
N ASP A 116 5.49 -12.35 -5.46
CA ASP A 116 4.44 -12.87 -6.34
C ASP A 116 4.39 -12.16 -7.69
N MET A 117 5.29 -11.22 -7.93
CA MET A 117 5.33 -10.50 -9.20
C MET A 117 5.97 -11.32 -10.30
N ASP A 118 5.50 -11.11 -11.53
CA ASP A 118 6.18 -11.68 -12.68
C ASP A 118 7.41 -10.82 -13.03
N VAL A 119 8.18 -11.31 -14.00
CA VAL A 119 9.44 -10.66 -14.40
C VAL A 119 9.21 -9.25 -14.92
N ASP A 120 8.12 -9.05 -15.67
CA ASP A 120 7.83 -7.75 -16.27
C ASP A 120 7.52 -6.70 -15.20
N ASP A 121 6.74 -7.09 -14.20
CA ASP A 121 6.39 -6.19 -13.10
C ASP A 121 7.60 -5.88 -12.24
N LEU A 122 8.42 -6.89 -11.97
CA LEU A 122 9.63 -6.69 -11.20
C LEU A 122 10.59 -5.75 -11.93
N ALA A 123 10.70 -5.90 -13.26
CA ALA A 123 11.54 -5.02 -14.07
C ALA A 123 11.09 -3.57 -13.97
N GLU A 124 9.77 -3.34 -13.92
CA GLU A 124 9.24 -2.00 -13.78
C GLU A 124 9.65 -1.35 -12.46
N LEU A 125 9.73 -2.12 -11.39
CA LEU A 125 10.11 -1.61 -10.08
C LEU A 125 11.62 -1.59 -9.84
N ALA A 126 12.40 -2.28 -10.68
CA ALA A 126 13.81 -2.55 -10.40
C ALA A 126 14.65 -1.31 -10.13
N ASP A 127 14.38 -0.21 -10.84
CA ASP A 127 15.15 1.02 -10.68
C ASP A 127 14.93 1.66 -9.32
N ASP A 128 13.80 1.40 -8.69
CA ASP A 128 13.44 1.99 -7.41
C ASP A 128 13.77 1.08 -6.23
N LEU A 129 14.17 -0.16 -6.50
CA LEU A 129 14.48 -1.14 -5.48
C LEU A 129 15.98 -1.22 -5.19
N PRO A 130 16.36 -1.58 -3.95
CA PRO A 130 17.77 -1.88 -3.67
C PRO A 130 18.24 -3.04 -4.55
N ARG A 131 19.47 -2.97 -5.02
CA ARG A 131 20.03 -3.99 -5.91
C ARG A 131 19.99 -5.40 -5.31
N GLN A 132 20.22 -5.50 -4.01
CA GLN A 132 20.21 -6.78 -3.32
C GLN A 132 18.83 -7.42 -3.35
N VAL A 133 17.79 -6.59 -3.22
CA VAL A 133 16.40 -7.06 -3.27
C VAL A 133 16.08 -7.58 -4.66
N VAL A 134 16.47 -6.84 -5.69
CA VAL A 134 16.24 -7.26 -7.07
C VAL A 134 16.93 -8.59 -7.34
N ALA A 135 18.18 -8.73 -6.90
CA ALA A 135 18.95 -9.96 -7.10
C ALA A 135 18.27 -11.15 -6.42
N GLU A 136 17.82 -10.98 -5.18
CA GLU A 136 17.13 -12.04 -4.44
C GLU A 136 15.81 -12.41 -5.09
N ALA A 137 15.05 -11.42 -5.55
CA ALA A 137 13.78 -11.68 -6.21
C ALA A 137 13.97 -12.44 -7.52
N LEU A 138 14.98 -12.06 -8.32
CA LEU A 138 15.28 -12.75 -9.56
C LEU A 138 15.75 -14.18 -9.32
N GLN A 139 16.51 -14.40 -8.25
CA GLN A 139 16.96 -15.74 -7.89
C GLN A 139 15.78 -16.64 -7.53
N SER A 140 14.82 -16.12 -6.79
CA SER A 140 13.61 -16.86 -6.44
C SER A 140 12.80 -17.22 -7.67
N LEU A 141 12.66 -16.29 -8.62
CA LEU A 141 11.97 -16.56 -9.87
C LEU A 141 12.68 -17.64 -10.67
N GLY A 142 14.01 -17.57 -10.73
CA GLY A 142 14.80 -18.58 -11.44
C GLY A 142 14.61 -19.97 -10.86
N GLU A 143 14.51 -20.08 -9.54
CA GLU A 143 14.27 -21.35 -8.86
C GLU A 143 12.89 -21.91 -9.18
N GLU A 144 11.87 -21.04 -9.17
CA GLU A 144 10.51 -21.45 -9.52
C GLU A 144 10.42 -21.91 -10.97
N GLU A 145 11.04 -21.18 -11.88
CA GLU A 145 11.07 -21.57 -13.29
C GLU A 145 11.76 -22.90 -13.49
N ARG A 146 12.87 -23.13 -12.79
CA ARG A 146 13.57 -24.39 -12.85
C ARG A 146 12.71 -25.53 -12.34
N ALA A 147 12.01 -25.30 -11.24
CA ALA A 147 11.14 -26.31 -10.67
C ALA A 147 10.03 -26.68 -11.64
N GLN A 148 9.47 -25.70 -12.32
CA GLN A 148 8.41 -25.94 -13.31
C GLN A 148 8.93 -26.72 -14.51
N VAL A 149 10.13 -26.40 -14.97
CA VAL A 149 10.71 -27.07 -16.13
C VAL A 149 11.08 -28.52 -15.79
N GLN A 150 11.52 -28.77 -14.57
CA GLN A 150 11.92 -30.11 -14.15
C GLN A 150 10.76 -31.01 -13.77
N ALA A 151 9.62 -30.41 -13.51
CA ALA A 151 8.44 -31.17 -13.21
C ALA A 151 7.80 -31.73 -14.48
#